data_11d726bb880348bb3d6041dc37022bdb
#
_entry.id   11d726bb880348bb3d6041dc37022bdb
#
_cell.length_a   1.000
_cell.length_b   1.000
_cell.length_c   1.000
_cell.angle_alpha   90.00
_cell.angle_beta   90.00
_cell.angle_gamma   90.00
#
_symmetry.space_group_name_H-M   'P 1'
#
loop_
_entity.id
_entity.type
_entity.pdbx_description
1 polymer ?
#
loop_
_entity_poly.entity_id
_entity_poly.type
_entity_poly.pdbx_seq_one_letter_code
_entity_poly.pdbx_strand_id
1 'polypeptide(L)'
;MRILVVDDEETIRMALGELLRSEGHAVREAAEGGEGLAALEGAPADLVLADLRMPGMDGMRLLEAVRSGFPDTLVVLITAQGDERTAVQALKLGAYDYVPKPFDNEEIRAVVRHAREVLSLREENRRLRRELAGEFRGMVGDSAAIREVAETIRRAGSTDATVLVTGESGTGKELAARALHAESRRAGSPFIALNCSALPGELIESELFGHVKGAFTGADRDRAGVFEAADGGTLFLDEVGDLAPSAQAKLLRAVEERRVTPVGTTASRPVDVRLIAATNRPLDEMATRGEFREDLLYRLQVVTLRLPPLRERRADIPALAVHFVSELAGRHDRPVRSLSAAARHALVAYDWPGNVRELRNVLERAVVLAETDEIDLAALPPRVTGNTSASGPIDAALADLPYTEARDRAMDAFERSFLAAALERHGGNVSATARALGLHRQSLQKILRRLDPTI
;
A
#
# COMPACT_ATOMS: atom_id res chain seq x y z
N MET A 1 -30.18 1.46 3.28
CA MET A 1 -29.91 0.66 4.50
C MET A 1 -30.92 -0.46 4.63
N ARG A 2 -30.56 -1.54 5.29
CA ARG A 2 -31.47 -2.62 5.71
C ARG A 2 -31.93 -2.32 7.14
N ILE A 3 -33.21 -2.11 7.34
CA ILE A 3 -33.77 -1.75 8.65
C ILE A 3 -34.70 -2.86 9.11
N LEU A 4 -34.60 -3.23 10.37
CA LEU A 4 -35.54 -4.14 11.02
C LEU A 4 -36.37 -3.31 12.01
N VAL A 5 -37.70 -3.35 11.86
CA VAL A 5 -38.65 -2.74 12.80
C VAL A 5 -39.24 -3.84 13.66
N VAL A 6 -39.14 -3.71 14.98
CA VAL A 6 -39.66 -4.67 15.96
C VAL A 6 -40.60 -3.93 16.92
N ASP A 7 -41.87 -4.17 16.79
CA ASP A 7 -42.92 -3.52 17.62
C ASP A 7 -44.14 -4.45 17.68
N ASP A 8 -44.69 -4.70 18.82
CA ASP A 8 -45.87 -5.57 18.97
C ASP A 8 -47.18 -4.89 18.47
N GLU A 9 -47.19 -3.55 18.38
CA GLU A 9 -48.30 -2.79 17.83
C GLU A 9 -48.27 -2.79 16.29
N GLU A 10 -49.13 -3.54 15.63
CA GLU A 10 -49.20 -3.66 14.17
C GLU A 10 -49.31 -2.31 13.46
N THR A 11 -50.10 -1.38 14.02
CA THR A 11 -50.30 -0.03 13.43
C THR A 11 -49.00 0.76 13.40
N ILE A 12 -48.22 0.74 14.47
CA ILE A 12 -46.92 1.43 14.57
C ILE A 12 -45.93 0.76 13.65
N ARG A 13 -45.84 -0.56 13.66
CA ARG A 13 -44.94 -1.34 12.83
C ARG A 13 -45.16 -1.09 11.34
N MET A 14 -46.46 -1.10 10.89
CA MET A 14 -46.80 -0.80 9.51
C MET A 14 -46.49 0.65 9.12
N ALA A 15 -46.82 1.64 9.98
CA ALA A 15 -46.56 3.06 9.72
C ALA A 15 -45.04 3.35 9.59
N LEU A 16 -44.22 2.79 10.48
CA LEU A 16 -42.76 2.89 10.39
C LEU A 16 -42.22 2.17 9.15
N GLY A 17 -42.77 1.00 8.83
CA GLY A 17 -42.36 0.24 7.65
C GLY A 17 -42.67 1.01 6.36
N GLU A 18 -43.83 1.60 6.23
CA GLU A 18 -44.24 2.40 5.06
C GLU A 18 -43.38 3.68 4.93
N LEU A 19 -43.20 4.42 6.03
CA LEU A 19 -42.34 5.59 6.07
C LEU A 19 -40.94 5.29 5.56
N LEU A 20 -40.29 4.28 6.12
CA LEU A 20 -38.92 3.95 5.80
C LEU A 20 -38.74 3.36 4.39
N ARG A 21 -39.74 2.59 3.89
CA ARG A 21 -39.73 2.11 2.50
C ARG A 21 -39.88 3.27 1.51
N SER A 22 -40.71 4.27 1.84
CA SER A 22 -40.90 5.47 1.00
C SER A 22 -39.59 6.27 0.84
N GLU A 23 -38.65 6.14 1.80
CA GLU A 23 -37.33 6.76 1.76
C GLU A 23 -36.27 5.88 1.11
N GLY A 24 -36.65 4.75 0.52
CA GLY A 24 -35.74 3.86 -0.22
C GLY A 24 -34.95 2.90 0.68
N HIS A 25 -35.42 2.62 1.89
CA HIS A 25 -34.81 1.62 2.77
C HIS A 25 -35.42 0.23 2.54
N ALA A 26 -34.62 -0.82 2.67
CA ALA A 26 -35.10 -2.21 2.70
C ALA A 26 -35.56 -2.52 4.12
N VAL A 27 -36.87 -2.65 4.33
CA VAL A 27 -37.45 -2.80 5.67
C VAL A 27 -38.02 -4.20 5.83
N ARG A 28 -37.61 -4.85 6.94
CA ARG A 28 -38.23 -6.05 7.49
C ARG A 28 -38.96 -5.70 8.79
N GLU A 29 -39.96 -6.47 9.12
CA GLU A 29 -40.81 -6.27 10.29
C GLU A 29 -40.82 -7.56 11.14
N ALA A 30 -40.92 -7.39 12.44
CA ALA A 30 -41.11 -8.46 13.41
C ALA A 30 -42.09 -7.97 14.50
N ALA A 31 -42.92 -8.87 15.00
CA ALA A 31 -43.95 -8.53 16.00
C ALA A 31 -43.47 -8.70 17.44
N GLU A 32 -42.33 -9.36 17.65
CA GLU A 32 -41.73 -9.57 18.97
C GLU A 32 -40.18 -9.67 18.89
N GLY A 33 -39.52 -9.51 20.02
CA GLY A 33 -38.06 -9.51 20.05
C GLY A 33 -37.42 -10.85 19.62
N GLY A 34 -38.08 -12.00 19.89
CA GLY A 34 -37.60 -13.31 19.46
C GLY A 34 -37.64 -13.46 17.94
N GLU A 35 -38.72 -13.01 17.28
CA GLU A 35 -38.85 -12.99 15.84
C GLU A 35 -37.83 -12.03 15.22
N GLY A 36 -37.63 -10.87 15.86
CA GLY A 36 -36.61 -9.90 15.45
C GLY A 36 -35.19 -10.48 15.46
N LEU A 37 -34.83 -11.23 16.48
CA LEU A 37 -33.53 -11.91 16.57
C LEU A 37 -33.38 -12.99 15.50
N ALA A 38 -34.41 -13.84 15.29
CA ALA A 38 -34.40 -14.84 14.22
C ALA A 38 -34.30 -14.19 12.81
N ALA A 39 -34.94 -13.04 12.61
CA ALA A 39 -34.83 -12.28 11.37
C ALA A 39 -33.39 -11.76 11.13
N LEU A 40 -32.66 -11.37 12.19
CA LEU A 40 -31.26 -10.97 12.09
C LEU A 40 -30.31 -12.14 11.78
N GLU A 41 -30.57 -13.31 12.34
CA GLU A 41 -29.83 -14.55 12.05
C GLU A 41 -29.98 -14.99 10.58
N GLY A 42 -31.18 -14.84 10.02
CA GLY A 42 -31.43 -15.11 8.60
C GLY A 42 -30.76 -14.14 7.64
N ALA A 43 -30.78 -12.86 7.98
CA ALA A 43 -30.09 -11.79 7.22
C ALA A 43 -29.80 -10.59 8.16
N PRO A 44 -28.53 -10.16 8.30
CA PRO A 44 -28.18 -9.02 9.14
C PRO A 44 -28.87 -7.72 8.70
N ALA A 45 -29.23 -6.86 9.66
CA ALA A 45 -29.71 -5.50 9.42
C ALA A 45 -28.63 -4.47 9.79
N ASP A 46 -28.71 -3.30 9.18
CA ASP A 46 -27.81 -2.18 9.47
C ASP A 46 -28.31 -1.40 10.69
N LEU A 47 -29.63 -1.33 10.86
CA LEU A 47 -30.32 -0.65 11.95
C LEU A 47 -31.51 -1.48 12.44
N VAL A 48 -31.70 -1.56 13.74
CA VAL A 48 -32.90 -2.08 14.40
C VAL A 48 -33.63 -0.93 15.09
N LEU A 49 -34.90 -0.74 14.78
CA LEU A 49 -35.82 0.10 15.55
C LEU A 49 -36.72 -0.83 16.35
N ALA A 50 -36.57 -0.85 17.67
CA ALA A 50 -37.28 -1.79 18.54
C ALA A 50 -38.09 -1.08 19.60
N ASP A 51 -39.33 -1.51 19.81
CA ASP A 51 -40.09 -1.08 21.00
C ASP A 51 -39.41 -1.62 22.26
N LEU A 52 -39.39 -0.78 23.28
CA LEU A 52 -38.82 -1.16 24.59
C LEU A 52 -39.68 -2.24 25.27
N ARG A 53 -41.01 -2.10 25.17
CA ARG A 53 -41.96 -2.94 25.90
C ARG A 53 -42.72 -3.87 24.97
N MET A 54 -42.24 -5.09 24.81
CA MET A 54 -42.87 -6.12 24.01
C MET A 54 -43.12 -7.41 24.82
N PRO A 55 -44.15 -8.19 24.47
CA PRO A 55 -44.32 -9.54 25.07
C PRO A 55 -43.12 -10.44 24.79
N GLY A 56 -42.81 -11.34 25.74
CA GLY A 56 -41.77 -12.32 25.61
C GLY A 56 -40.36 -11.72 25.76
N MET A 57 -39.69 -11.40 24.67
CA MET A 57 -38.39 -10.71 24.66
C MET A 57 -38.59 -9.21 24.51
N ASP A 58 -38.29 -8.46 25.55
CA ASP A 58 -38.37 -6.99 25.54
C ASP A 58 -37.19 -6.36 24.74
N GLY A 59 -37.32 -5.04 24.48
CA GLY A 59 -36.30 -4.31 23.71
C GLY A 59 -34.91 -4.25 24.37
N MET A 60 -34.84 -4.33 25.71
CA MET A 60 -33.55 -4.38 26.42
C MET A 60 -32.82 -5.70 26.20
N ARG A 61 -33.53 -6.80 26.29
CA ARG A 61 -32.97 -8.15 26.02
C ARG A 61 -32.59 -8.30 24.55
N LEU A 62 -33.41 -7.74 23.64
CA LEU A 62 -33.08 -7.72 22.22
C LEU A 62 -31.81 -6.89 21.97
N LEU A 63 -31.64 -5.73 22.61
CA LEU A 63 -30.43 -4.91 22.53
C LEU A 63 -29.19 -5.71 22.97
N GLU A 64 -29.24 -6.40 24.14
CA GLU A 64 -28.14 -7.22 24.65
C GLU A 64 -27.77 -8.35 23.68
N ALA A 65 -28.78 -9.05 23.11
CA ALA A 65 -28.58 -10.13 22.15
C ALA A 65 -27.95 -9.60 20.83
N VAL A 66 -28.45 -8.47 20.31
CA VAL A 66 -27.94 -7.84 19.09
C VAL A 66 -26.50 -7.36 19.32
N ARG A 67 -26.20 -6.74 20.47
CA ARG A 67 -24.84 -6.28 20.77
C ARG A 67 -23.82 -7.43 20.84
N SER A 68 -24.25 -8.60 21.33
CA SER A 68 -23.39 -9.77 21.45
C SER A 68 -23.22 -10.51 20.13
N GLY A 69 -24.28 -10.68 19.35
CA GLY A 69 -24.29 -11.46 18.11
C GLY A 69 -24.03 -10.64 16.84
N PHE A 70 -24.40 -9.36 16.83
CA PHE A 70 -24.37 -8.48 15.64
C PHE A 70 -23.76 -7.13 15.98
N PRO A 71 -22.45 -7.03 16.33
CA PRO A 71 -21.82 -5.82 16.87
C PRO A 71 -21.84 -4.62 15.90
N ASP A 72 -22.07 -4.86 14.63
CA ASP A 72 -22.14 -3.85 13.58
C ASP A 72 -23.53 -3.24 13.40
N THR A 73 -24.56 -3.88 13.92
CA THR A 73 -25.95 -3.43 13.83
C THR A 73 -26.21 -2.34 14.89
N LEU A 74 -26.70 -1.18 14.46
CA LEU A 74 -27.16 -0.15 15.37
C LEU A 74 -28.54 -0.48 15.92
N VAL A 75 -28.78 -0.18 17.19
CA VAL A 75 -30.10 -0.39 17.84
C VAL A 75 -30.60 0.93 18.37
N VAL A 76 -31.81 1.31 17.95
CA VAL A 76 -32.58 2.45 18.47
C VAL A 76 -33.79 1.90 19.19
N LEU A 77 -34.02 2.32 20.41
CA LEU A 77 -35.18 1.92 21.18
C LEU A 77 -36.29 2.94 21.10
N ILE A 78 -37.52 2.48 20.88
CA ILE A 78 -38.73 3.29 20.93
C ILE A 78 -39.32 3.12 22.33
N THR A 79 -39.52 4.21 23.06
CA THR A 79 -39.89 4.16 24.49
C THR A 79 -41.18 4.87 24.77
N ALA A 80 -41.99 4.36 25.72
CA ALA A 80 -43.19 5.09 26.17
C ALA A 80 -42.83 6.32 27.02
N GLN A 81 -43.74 7.29 27.10
CA GLN A 81 -43.57 8.48 27.93
C GLN A 81 -43.42 8.06 29.41
N GLY A 82 -42.37 8.54 30.07
CA GLY A 82 -42.06 8.20 31.46
C GLY A 82 -40.97 7.16 31.68
N ASP A 83 -40.40 6.55 30.61
CA ASP A 83 -39.33 5.55 30.65
C ASP A 83 -37.92 6.16 30.52
N GLU A 84 -37.71 7.45 30.85
CA GLU A 84 -36.42 8.16 30.69
C GLU A 84 -35.25 7.46 31.42
N ARG A 85 -35.49 6.86 32.58
CA ARG A 85 -34.45 6.12 33.33
C ARG A 85 -34.02 4.87 32.58
N THR A 86 -34.95 4.18 31.96
CA THR A 86 -34.69 2.96 31.16
C THR A 86 -34.01 3.32 29.85
N ALA A 87 -34.39 4.44 29.24
CA ALA A 87 -33.70 4.98 28.04
C ALA A 87 -32.21 5.30 28.33
N VAL A 88 -31.92 5.96 29.44
CA VAL A 88 -30.52 6.23 29.86
C VAL A 88 -29.75 4.94 30.15
N GLN A 89 -30.42 3.91 30.70
CA GLN A 89 -29.81 2.60 30.92
C GLN A 89 -29.50 1.91 29.59
N ALA A 90 -30.42 1.98 28.61
CA ALA A 90 -30.22 1.45 27.28
C ALA A 90 -28.98 2.05 26.56
N LEU A 91 -28.80 3.37 26.65
CA LEU A 91 -27.61 4.05 26.10
C LEU A 91 -26.31 3.55 26.76
N LYS A 92 -26.34 3.32 28.09
CA LYS A 92 -25.18 2.75 28.82
C LYS A 92 -24.87 1.30 28.40
N LEU A 93 -25.89 0.52 28.03
CA LEU A 93 -25.76 -0.83 27.47
C LEU A 93 -25.40 -0.85 25.99
N GLY A 94 -25.31 0.33 25.36
CA GLY A 94 -24.81 0.49 24.00
C GLY A 94 -25.91 0.59 22.95
N ALA A 95 -27.14 0.98 23.30
CA ALA A 95 -28.09 1.48 22.33
C ALA A 95 -27.50 2.69 21.60
N TYR A 96 -27.77 2.80 20.31
CA TYR A 96 -27.32 3.94 19.50
C TYR A 96 -28.06 5.22 19.89
N ASP A 97 -29.38 5.10 20.03
CA ASP A 97 -30.25 6.21 20.42
C ASP A 97 -31.59 5.67 20.95
N TYR A 98 -32.48 6.56 21.37
CA TYR A 98 -33.86 6.24 21.72
C TYR A 98 -34.82 7.31 21.20
N VAL A 99 -36.07 6.92 20.94
CA VAL A 99 -37.17 7.82 20.48
C VAL A 99 -38.37 7.66 21.41
N PRO A 100 -38.83 8.70 22.09
CA PRO A 100 -40.01 8.62 22.95
C PRO A 100 -41.29 8.54 22.13
N LYS A 101 -42.31 7.75 22.57
CA LYS A 101 -43.69 7.77 22.05
C LYS A 101 -44.48 8.86 22.82
N PRO A 102 -45.31 9.67 22.17
CA PRO A 102 -45.56 9.71 20.74
C PRO A 102 -44.44 10.45 19.98
N PHE A 103 -44.01 9.92 18.84
CA PHE A 103 -43.01 10.50 17.95
C PHE A 103 -43.64 10.99 16.66
N ASP A 104 -43.00 11.95 16.03
CA ASP A 104 -43.38 12.36 14.69
C ASP A 104 -42.45 11.74 13.62
N ASN A 105 -42.87 11.83 12.35
CA ASN A 105 -42.08 11.25 11.25
C ASN A 105 -40.73 11.92 11.08
N GLU A 106 -40.59 13.21 11.47
CA GLU A 106 -39.30 13.92 11.34
C GLU A 106 -38.27 13.43 12.39
N GLU A 107 -38.72 13.05 13.59
CA GLU A 107 -37.85 12.47 14.61
C GLU A 107 -37.24 11.12 14.14
N ILE A 108 -38.10 10.26 13.57
CA ILE A 108 -37.63 8.97 13.00
C ILE A 108 -36.66 9.22 11.84
N ARG A 109 -36.99 10.15 10.94
CA ARG A 109 -36.11 10.54 9.83
C ARG A 109 -34.75 11.05 10.32
N ALA A 110 -34.75 11.89 11.34
CA ALA A 110 -33.51 12.44 11.89
C ALA A 110 -32.59 11.32 12.45
N VAL A 111 -33.17 10.43 13.25
CA VAL A 111 -32.42 9.29 13.83
C VAL A 111 -31.86 8.35 12.74
N VAL A 112 -32.68 8.01 11.75
CA VAL A 112 -32.26 7.14 10.64
C VAL A 112 -31.19 7.81 9.77
N ARG A 113 -31.30 9.12 9.53
CA ARG A 113 -30.26 9.88 8.81
C ARG A 113 -28.92 9.88 9.56
N HIS A 114 -28.91 10.17 10.87
CA HIS A 114 -27.73 10.14 11.69
C HIS A 114 -27.12 8.71 11.76
N ALA A 115 -27.97 7.69 11.92
CA ALA A 115 -27.51 6.30 11.88
C ALA A 115 -26.82 5.97 10.55
N ARG A 116 -27.36 6.43 9.41
CA ARG A 116 -26.74 6.26 8.08
C ARG A 116 -25.40 6.95 7.97
N GLU A 117 -25.24 8.16 8.50
CA GLU A 117 -23.97 8.88 8.52
C GLU A 117 -22.92 8.13 9.33
N VAL A 118 -23.25 7.64 10.52
CA VAL A 118 -22.34 6.85 11.37
C VAL A 118 -21.94 5.55 10.68
N LEU A 119 -22.89 4.84 10.05
CA LEU A 119 -22.59 3.61 9.31
C LEU A 119 -21.70 3.87 8.10
N SER A 120 -21.97 4.96 7.37
CA SER A 120 -21.11 5.39 6.24
C SER A 120 -19.68 5.70 6.70
N LEU A 121 -19.52 6.46 7.77
CA LEU A 121 -18.21 6.76 8.35
C LEU A 121 -17.50 5.50 8.87
N ARG A 122 -18.22 4.54 9.49
CA ARG A 122 -17.66 3.25 9.90
C ARG A 122 -17.22 2.41 8.70
N GLU A 123 -18.00 2.37 7.63
CA GLU A 123 -17.68 1.64 6.40
C GLU A 123 -16.46 2.28 5.69
N GLU A 124 -16.41 3.61 5.62
CA GLU A 124 -15.26 4.34 5.06
C GLU A 124 -14.00 4.13 5.91
N ASN A 125 -14.11 4.20 7.24
CA ASN A 125 -12.99 3.89 8.13
C ASN A 125 -12.52 2.43 7.99
N ARG A 126 -13.47 1.47 7.81
CA ARG A 126 -13.14 0.08 7.51
C ARG A 126 -12.51 -0.07 6.12
N ARG A 127 -12.99 0.69 5.12
CA ARG A 127 -12.41 0.72 3.78
C ARG A 127 -11.00 1.27 3.84
N LEU A 128 -10.79 2.40 4.48
CA LEU A 128 -9.46 2.98 4.67
C LEU A 128 -8.54 2.06 5.48
N ARG A 129 -9.04 1.42 6.52
CA ARG A 129 -8.28 0.40 7.28
C ARG A 129 -8.03 -0.87 6.47
N ARG A 130 -8.95 -1.29 5.58
CA ARG A 130 -8.75 -2.43 4.65
C ARG A 130 -7.84 -2.05 3.50
N GLU A 131 -7.89 -0.83 3.01
CA GLU A 131 -6.92 -0.29 2.03
C GLU A 131 -5.53 -0.21 2.67
N LEU A 132 -5.41 0.30 3.88
CA LEU A 132 -4.17 0.27 4.67
C LEU A 132 -3.74 -1.17 5.02
N ALA A 133 -4.66 -2.05 5.39
CA ALA A 133 -4.38 -3.47 5.66
C ALA A 133 -4.29 -4.31 4.38
N GLY A 134 -4.87 -3.87 3.26
CA GLY A 134 -4.72 -4.46 1.94
C GLY A 134 -3.38 -4.11 1.31
N GLU A 135 -2.87 -2.92 1.57
CA GLU A 135 -1.47 -2.56 1.30
C GLU A 135 -0.50 -3.37 2.18
N PHE A 136 -0.94 -3.80 3.33
CA PHE A 136 -0.17 -4.66 4.23
C PHE A 136 -0.24 -6.14 3.86
N ARG A 137 -1.40 -6.68 3.55
CA ARG A 137 -1.58 -7.97 2.87
C ARG A 137 -1.19 -7.92 1.40
N GLY A 138 -0.81 -6.73 0.92
CA GLY A 138 -0.34 -6.45 -0.43
C GLY A 138 1.02 -7.03 -0.80
N MET A 139 1.58 -7.95 -0.02
CA MET A 139 2.56 -8.90 -0.55
C MET A 139 1.82 -9.91 -1.43
N VAL A 140 1.38 -9.42 -2.59
CA VAL A 140 0.77 -10.25 -3.63
C VAL A 140 1.84 -11.21 -4.13
N GLY A 141 1.55 -12.51 -4.04
CA GLY A 141 2.43 -13.56 -4.50
C GLY A 141 2.25 -14.84 -3.68
N ASP A 142 2.48 -15.98 -4.31
CA ASP A 142 2.40 -17.30 -3.68
C ASP A 142 3.67 -18.15 -3.97
N SER A 143 4.75 -17.48 -4.38
CA SER A 143 6.04 -18.17 -4.53
C SER A 143 6.58 -18.66 -3.18
N ALA A 144 7.40 -19.71 -3.22
CA ALA A 144 8.05 -20.23 -2.01
C ALA A 144 8.83 -19.14 -1.26
N ALA A 145 9.50 -18.26 -1.99
CA ALA A 145 10.27 -17.16 -1.43
C ALA A 145 9.40 -16.15 -0.67
N ILE A 146 8.22 -15.78 -1.19
CA ILE A 146 7.30 -14.86 -0.49
C ILE A 146 6.61 -15.54 0.69
N ARG A 147 6.32 -16.84 0.60
CA ARG A 147 5.79 -17.60 1.74
C ARG A 147 6.77 -17.66 2.92
N GLU A 148 8.07 -17.84 2.65
CA GLU A 148 9.14 -17.79 3.66
C GLU A 148 9.24 -16.40 4.31
N VAL A 149 9.18 -15.34 3.50
CA VAL A 149 9.11 -13.95 3.99
C VAL A 149 7.90 -13.76 4.91
N ALA A 150 6.70 -14.18 4.49
CA ALA A 150 5.48 -14.07 5.27
C ALA A 150 5.55 -14.86 6.60
N GLU A 151 6.17 -16.04 6.59
CA GLU A 151 6.38 -16.81 7.81
C GLU A 151 7.35 -16.13 8.77
N THR A 152 8.46 -15.60 8.25
CA THR A 152 9.42 -14.82 9.04
C THR A 152 8.76 -13.58 9.64
N ILE A 153 7.92 -12.86 8.88
CA ILE A 153 7.15 -11.72 9.38
C ILE A 153 6.24 -12.14 10.53
N ARG A 154 5.49 -13.23 10.42
CA ARG A 154 4.61 -13.71 11.50
C ARG A 154 5.38 -14.04 12.77
N ARG A 155 6.51 -14.75 12.64
CA ARG A 155 7.35 -15.12 13.78
C ARG A 155 8.02 -13.90 14.43
N ALA A 156 8.67 -13.05 13.65
CA ALA A 156 9.34 -11.85 14.16
C ALA A 156 8.34 -10.78 14.61
N GLY A 157 7.19 -10.69 13.95
CA GLY A 157 6.11 -9.77 14.28
C GLY A 157 5.65 -9.91 15.74
N SER A 158 5.44 -11.12 16.21
CA SER A 158 4.97 -11.42 17.57
C SER A 158 5.94 -10.99 18.70
N THR A 159 7.16 -10.56 18.37
CA THR A 159 8.21 -10.15 19.31
C THR A 159 8.55 -8.67 19.19
N ASP A 160 9.24 -8.10 20.19
CA ASP A 160 9.80 -6.74 20.16
C ASP A 160 11.25 -6.71 19.62
N ALA A 161 11.74 -7.80 19.04
CA ALA A 161 13.07 -7.87 18.48
C ALA A 161 13.25 -6.85 17.35
N THR A 162 14.45 -6.28 17.25
CA THR A 162 14.86 -5.45 16.10
C THR A 162 14.92 -6.31 14.85
N VAL A 163 14.35 -5.80 13.75
CA VAL A 163 14.35 -6.50 12.46
C VAL A 163 15.08 -5.66 11.43
N LEU A 164 16.06 -6.24 10.76
CA LEU A 164 16.74 -5.65 9.61
C LEU A 164 16.14 -6.23 8.32
N VAL A 165 15.45 -5.38 7.56
CA VAL A 165 14.87 -5.74 6.25
C VAL A 165 15.88 -5.42 5.15
N THR A 166 16.36 -6.43 4.45
CA THR A 166 17.33 -6.27 3.35
C THR A 166 16.70 -6.60 2.01
N GLY A 167 17.14 -5.93 0.96
CA GLY A 167 16.67 -6.19 -0.40
C GLY A 167 16.85 -5.00 -1.32
N GLU A 168 16.84 -5.25 -2.62
CA GLU A 168 16.99 -4.21 -3.64
C GLU A 168 15.93 -3.11 -3.53
N SER A 169 16.21 -1.96 -4.15
CA SER A 169 15.21 -0.89 -4.23
C SER A 169 13.94 -1.39 -4.96
N GLY A 170 12.77 -1.01 -4.44
CA GLY A 170 11.49 -1.38 -5.05
C GLY A 170 11.00 -2.80 -4.76
N THR A 171 11.65 -3.60 -3.91
CA THR A 171 11.20 -4.95 -3.52
C THR A 171 10.02 -4.97 -2.55
N GLY A 172 9.72 -3.84 -1.87
CA GLY A 172 8.62 -3.71 -0.91
C GLY A 172 9.06 -3.70 0.55
N LYS A 173 10.27 -3.21 0.88
CA LYS A 173 10.81 -3.15 2.25
C LYS A 173 9.87 -2.43 3.23
N GLU A 174 9.28 -1.31 2.83
CA GLU A 174 8.32 -0.60 3.67
C GLU A 174 7.04 -1.41 3.92
N LEU A 175 6.53 -2.12 2.91
CA LEU A 175 5.39 -3.03 3.07
C LEU A 175 5.70 -4.12 4.09
N ALA A 176 6.88 -4.73 4.03
CA ALA A 176 7.31 -5.72 4.99
C ALA A 176 7.43 -5.14 6.42
N ALA A 177 7.90 -3.90 6.57
CA ALA A 177 7.97 -3.24 7.87
C ALA A 177 6.57 -2.96 8.45
N ARG A 178 5.63 -2.51 7.63
CA ARG A 178 4.22 -2.35 8.02
C ARG A 178 3.61 -3.70 8.42
N ALA A 179 4.00 -4.78 7.71
CA ALA A 179 3.64 -6.14 7.99
C ALA A 179 4.10 -6.59 9.37
N LEU A 180 5.35 -6.38 9.68
CA LEU A 180 5.93 -6.68 10.98
C LEU A 180 5.27 -5.92 12.13
N HIS A 181 4.91 -4.66 11.91
CA HIS A 181 4.20 -3.85 12.90
C HIS A 181 2.80 -4.39 13.18
N ALA A 182 2.02 -4.69 12.16
CA ALA A 182 0.63 -5.14 12.33
C ALA A 182 0.53 -6.57 12.88
N GLU A 183 1.55 -7.43 12.70
CA GLU A 183 1.65 -8.74 13.38
C GLU A 183 2.21 -8.62 14.81
N SER A 184 2.43 -7.38 15.31
CA SER A 184 3.02 -7.14 16.61
C SER A 184 1.98 -6.84 17.71
N ARG A 185 2.44 -6.92 18.96
CA ARG A 185 1.65 -6.46 20.11
C ARG A 185 1.40 -4.95 20.08
N ARG A 186 2.13 -4.21 19.22
CA ARG A 186 2.04 -2.76 19.04
C ARG A 186 1.21 -2.36 17.82
N ALA A 187 0.44 -3.27 17.21
CA ALA A 187 -0.34 -3.03 15.99
C ALA A 187 -1.35 -1.87 16.09
N GLY A 188 -1.82 -1.55 17.31
CA GLY A 188 -2.70 -0.42 17.59
C GLY A 188 -1.98 0.88 17.96
N SER A 189 -0.65 0.85 18.06
CA SER A 189 0.22 1.97 18.46
C SER A 189 0.76 2.71 17.23
N PRO A 190 1.43 3.87 17.38
CA PRO A 190 2.00 4.61 16.26
C PRO A 190 3.01 3.78 15.46
N PHE A 191 2.95 3.89 14.11
CA PHE A 191 3.99 3.46 13.19
C PHE A 191 4.58 4.69 12.52
N ILE A 192 5.81 5.04 12.89
CA ILE A 192 6.51 6.21 12.34
C ILE A 192 7.57 5.71 11.38
N ALA A 193 7.56 6.22 10.15
CA ALA A 193 8.53 5.89 9.12
C ALA A 193 9.42 7.10 8.81
N LEU A 194 10.73 6.88 8.73
CA LEU A 194 11.69 7.90 8.32
C LEU A 194 12.63 7.30 7.29
N ASN A 195 12.79 7.99 6.16
CA ASN A 195 13.80 7.65 5.16
C ASN A 195 15.09 8.42 5.44
N CYS A 196 16.16 7.70 5.75
CA CYS A 196 17.45 8.28 6.14
C CYS A 196 18.20 8.93 4.98
N SER A 197 17.91 8.58 3.73
CA SER A 197 18.53 9.17 2.53
C SER A 197 17.88 10.48 2.09
N ALA A 198 16.69 10.80 2.61
CA ALA A 198 15.90 11.95 2.14
C ALA A 198 16.40 13.31 2.65
N LEU A 199 17.27 13.34 3.67
CA LEU A 199 17.71 14.53 4.36
C LEU A 199 19.25 14.62 4.47
N PRO A 200 19.84 15.83 4.42
CA PRO A 200 21.26 16.03 4.73
C PRO A 200 21.60 15.59 6.16
N GLY A 201 22.86 15.18 6.39
CA GLY A 201 23.28 14.54 7.66
C GLY A 201 22.94 15.31 8.94
N GLU A 202 23.09 16.64 8.95
CA GLU A 202 22.75 17.46 10.14
C GLU A 202 21.24 17.49 10.41
N LEU A 203 20.42 17.51 9.35
CA LEU A 203 18.97 17.52 9.48
C LEU A 203 18.42 16.14 9.90
N ILE A 204 19.03 15.05 9.46
CA ILE A 204 18.60 13.70 9.83
C ILE A 204 18.73 13.46 11.36
N GLU A 205 19.81 13.98 11.98
CA GLU A 205 19.97 13.89 13.44
C GLU A 205 18.87 14.65 14.19
N SER A 206 18.52 15.84 13.72
CA SER A 206 17.43 16.64 14.28
C SER A 206 16.06 15.98 14.10
N GLU A 207 15.80 15.34 12.96
CA GLU A 207 14.55 14.59 12.74
C GLU A 207 14.51 13.31 13.61
N LEU A 208 15.62 12.58 13.74
CA LEU A 208 15.67 11.36 14.54
C LEU A 208 15.48 11.64 16.03
N PHE A 209 16.31 12.54 16.57
CA PHE A 209 16.46 12.71 18.02
C PHE A 209 15.82 13.99 18.57
N GLY A 210 15.34 14.89 17.71
CA GLY A 210 14.88 16.22 18.09
C GLY A 210 16.01 17.21 18.33
N HIS A 211 15.67 18.46 18.61
CA HIS A 211 16.63 19.51 18.95
C HIS A 211 16.04 20.50 19.96
N VAL A 212 16.92 21.17 20.71
CA VAL A 212 16.55 22.32 21.52
C VAL A 212 16.81 23.60 20.77
N LYS A 213 16.12 24.67 21.14
CA LYS A 213 16.32 26.02 20.59
C LYS A 213 17.79 26.43 20.65
N GLY A 214 18.32 26.91 19.53
CA GLY A 214 19.72 27.33 19.42
C GLY A 214 20.73 26.22 19.15
N ALA A 215 20.31 24.99 18.91
CA ALA A 215 21.20 23.85 18.66
C ALA A 215 22.01 24.00 17.36
N PHE A 216 21.45 24.66 16.35
CA PHE A 216 22.10 25.00 15.07
C PHE A 216 21.43 26.23 14.44
N THR A 217 22.01 26.76 13.36
CA THR A 217 21.45 27.92 12.63
C THR A 217 20.09 27.56 12.03
N GLY A 218 19.01 28.24 12.54
CA GLY A 218 17.61 27.93 12.17
C GLY A 218 16.83 27.12 13.20
N ALA A 219 17.43 26.74 14.32
CA ALA A 219 16.74 26.11 15.46
C ALA A 219 16.03 27.15 16.34
N ASP A 220 14.92 27.72 15.84
CA ASP A 220 14.18 28.80 16.48
C ASP A 220 13.35 28.36 17.70
N ARG A 221 13.03 27.07 17.81
CA ARG A 221 12.24 26.45 18.86
C ARG A 221 12.69 25.03 19.16
N ASP A 222 12.28 24.47 20.28
CA ASP A 222 12.44 23.06 20.58
C ASP A 222 11.56 22.23 19.62
N ARG A 223 12.08 21.08 19.15
CA ARG A 223 11.33 20.14 18.31
C ARG A 223 11.61 18.70 18.75
N ALA A 224 10.54 17.95 18.99
CA ALA A 224 10.62 16.52 19.28
C ALA A 224 11.06 15.73 18.04
N GLY A 225 11.85 14.68 18.24
CA GLY A 225 12.29 13.78 17.17
C GLY A 225 11.31 12.62 16.93
N VAL A 226 11.54 11.86 15.86
CA VAL A 226 10.69 10.71 15.51
C VAL A 226 10.77 9.59 16.54
N PHE A 227 11.87 9.45 17.30
CA PHE A 227 11.93 8.52 18.43
C PHE A 227 10.90 8.85 19.51
N GLU A 228 10.75 10.12 19.87
CA GLU A 228 9.73 10.55 20.82
C GLU A 228 8.32 10.38 20.23
N ALA A 229 8.13 10.67 18.95
CA ALA A 229 6.84 10.49 18.27
C ALA A 229 6.43 9.01 18.13
N ALA A 230 7.40 8.10 18.11
CA ALA A 230 7.18 6.65 18.03
C ALA A 230 7.07 5.97 19.41
N ASP A 231 7.10 6.72 20.51
CA ASP A 231 7.08 6.17 21.88
C ASP A 231 5.83 5.28 22.09
N GLY A 232 6.03 4.11 22.69
CA GLY A 232 5.02 3.05 22.81
C GLY A 232 4.69 2.30 21.50
N GLY A 233 5.27 2.72 20.35
CA GLY A 233 4.98 2.21 19.01
C GLY A 233 6.16 1.56 18.31
N THR A 234 6.22 1.76 16.99
CA THR A 234 7.27 1.21 16.10
C THR A 234 7.88 2.34 15.28
N LEU A 235 9.20 2.40 15.24
CA LEU A 235 9.97 3.27 14.35
C LEU A 235 10.54 2.43 13.20
N PHE A 236 10.24 2.84 11.99
CA PHE A 236 10.80 2.27 10.76
C PHE A 236 11.83 3.23 10.18
N LEU A 237 13.09 2.79 10.08
CA LEU A 237 14.19 3.52 9.44
C LEU A 237 14.49 2.90 8.08
N ASP A 238 14.10 3.59 7.01
CA ASP A 238 14.43 3.16 5.64
C ASP A 238 15.79 3.72 5.23
N GLU A 239 16.55 2.92 4.47
CA GLU A 239 17.90 3.19 3.96
C GLU A 239 18.88 3.60 5.10
N VAL A 240 18.89 2.79 6.17
CA VAL A 240 19.74 3.02 7.37
C VAL A 240 21.24 3.04 7.04
N GLY A 241 21.65 2.41 5.94
CA GLY A 241 23.03 2.42 5.43
C GLY A 241 23.52 3.79 4.94
N ASP A 242 22.62 4.78 4.79
CA ASP A 242 22.98 6.13 4.37
C ASP A 242 23.18 7.09 5.56
N LEU A 243 23.04 6.60 6.79
CA LEU A 243 23.30 7.41 7.99
C LEU A 243 24.77 7.82 8.11
N ALA A 244 24.99 9.10 8.40
CA ALA A 244 26.32 9.62 8.73
C ALA A 244 26.87 8.97 10.02
N PRO A 245 28.18 8.83 10.19
CA PRO A 245 28.80 8.20 11.36
C PRO A 245 28.36 8.78 12.72
N SER A 246 28.11 10.09 12.78
CA SER A 246 27.61 10.78 13.99
C SER A 246 26.19 10.31 14.36
N ALA A 247 25.30 10.18 13.35
CA ALA A 247 23.94 9.69 13.54
C ALA A 247 23.94 8.20 13.92
N GLN A 248 24.85 7.38 13.35
CA GLN A 248 25.01 5.96 13.72
C GLN A 248 25.34 5.81 15.19
N ALA A 249 26.27 6.63 15.74
CA ALA A 249 26.66 6.57 17.14
C ALA A 249 25.51 6.93 18.10
N LYS A 250 24.69 7.94 17.73
CA LYS A 250 23.51 8.32 18.50
C LYS A 250 22.41 7.27 18.41
N LEU A 251 22.20 6.68 17.23
CA LEU A 251 21.25 5.59 17.05
C LEU A 251 21.58 4.38 17.90
N LEU A 252 22.87 3.98 17.94
CA LEU A 252 23.32 2.90 18.81
C LEU A 252 22.93 3.14 20.26
N ARG A 253 23.22 4.33 20.81
CA ARG A 253 22.86 4.69 22.18
C ARG A 253 21.35 4.65 22.41
N ALA A 254 20.56 5.19 21.45
CA ALA A 254 19.11 5.19 21.56
C ALA A 254 18.53 3.77 21.63
N VAL A 255 19.10 2.83 20.84
CA VAL A 255 18.66 1.43 20.82
C VAL A 255 19.11 0.66 22.08
N GLU A 256 20.33 0.92 22.58
CA GLU A 256 20.87 0.21 23.75
C GLU A 256 20.30 0.71 25.06
N GLU A 257 20.31 2.04 25.26
CA GLU A 257 19.93 2.67 26.51
C GLU A 257 18.40 2.91 26.61
N ARG A 258 17.67 2.75 25.51
CA ARG A 258 16.24 3.14 25.38
C ARG A 258 16.02 4.59 25.80
N ARG A 259 16.95 5.46 25.43
CA ARG A 259 16.93 6.89 25.75
C ARG A 259 17.40 7.69 24.55
N VAL A 260 16.78 8.83 24.33
CA VAL A 260 17.20 9.77 23.28
C VAL A 260 17.68 11.07 23.88
N THR A 261 18.70 11.65 23.26
CA THR A 261 19.26 12.93 23.64
C THR A 261 19.08 13.89 22.47
N PRO A 262 18.23 14.93 22.59
CA PRO A 262 18.05 15.93 21.54
C PRO A 262 19.36 16.65 21.20
N VAL A 263 19.49 17.13 19.95
CA VAL A 263 20.65 17.91 19.51
C VAL A 263 20.71 19.21 20.30
N GLY A 264 21.90 19.58 20.79
CA GLY A 264 22.13 20.81 21.55
C GLY A 264 21.90 20.68 23.06
N THR A 265 21.62 19.50 23.60
CA THR A 265 21.49 19.25 25.04
C THR A 265 22.16 17.94 25.47
N THR A 266 22.42 17.80 26.79
CA THR A 266 22.85 16.53 27.40
C THR A 266 21.72 15.82 28.13
N ALA A 267 20.54 16.41 28.20
CA ALA A 267 19.37 15.84 28.87
C ALA A 267 18.76 14.72 28.01
N SER A 268 18.83 13.49 28.51
CA SER A 268 18.24 12.32 27.82
C SER A 268 16.84 12.02 28.32
N ARG A 269 15.95 11.55 27.43
CA ARG A 269 14.58 11.16 27.69
C ARG A 269 14.39 9.66 27.45
N PRO A 270 13.69 8.92 28.30
CA PRO A 270 13.38 7.52 28.06
C PRO A 270 12.40 7.38 26.89
N VAL A 271 12.55 6.32 26.09
CA VAL A 271 11.64 5.97 24.98
C VAL A 271 11.50 4.45 24.90
N ASP A 272 10.30 3.97 24.67
CA ASP A 272 10.00 2.56 24.45
C ASP A 272 9.56 2.34 23.00
N VAL A 273 10.51 2.13 22.11
CA VAL A 273 10.28 2.02 20.68
C VAL A 273 10.75 0.67 20.16
N ARG A 274 9.89 -0.02 19.41
CA ARG A 274 10.30 -1.16 18.59
C ARG A 274 10.94 -0.63 17.32
N LEU A 275 12.17 -1.08 17.00
CA LEU A 275 12.92 -0.64 15.83
C LEU A 275 12.81 -1.68 14.69
N ILE A 276 12.48 -1.20 13.48
CA ILE A 276 12.63 -1.92 12.21
C ILE A 276 13.53 -1.06 11.33
N ALA A 277 14.61 -1.62 10.82
CA ALA A 277 15.51 -0.95 9.89
C ALA A 277 15.46 -1.59 8.51
N ALA A 278 15.66 -0.81 7.46
CA ALA A 278 15.73 -1.33 6.10
C ALA A 278 16.92 -0.73 5.33
N THR A 279 17.47 -1.50 4.40
CA THR A 279 18.55 -1.05 3.52
C THR A 279 18.62 -1.89 2.23
N ASN A 280 19.12 -1.28 1.17
CA ASN A 280 19.54 -1.95 -0.06
C ASN A 280 21.07 -2.12 -0.13
N ARG A 281 21.82 -1.57 0.83
CA ARG A 281 23.31 -1.61 0.85
C ARG A 281 23.82 -2.82 1.63
N PRO A 282 24.99 -3.37 1.27
CA PRO A 282 25.61 -4.49 1.97
C PRO A 282 26.31 -3.98 3.25
N LEU A 283 25.57 -3.92 4.38
CA LEU A 283 26.08 -3.34 5.64
C LEU A 283 27.31 -4.08 6.19
N ASP A 284 27.40 -5.40 5.98
CA ASP A 284 28.58 -6.20 6.41
C ASP A 284 29.85 -5.73 5.72
N GLU A 285 29.80 -5.49 4.41
CA GLU A 285 30.94 -4.95 3.66
C GLU A 285 31.25 -3.50 4.06
N MET A 286 30.22 -2.69 4.31
CA MET A 286 30.38 -1.32 4.77
C MET A 286 31.03 -1.26 6.16
N ALA A 287 30.67 -2.17 7.06
CA ALA A 287 31.29 -2.29 8.37
C ALA A 287 32.77 -2.63 8.25
N THR A 288 33.14 -3.59 7.38
CA THR A 288 34.53 -3.95 7.10
C THR A 288 35.35 -2.77 6.56
N ARG A 289 34.72 -1.86 5.77
CA ARG A 289 35.37 -0.64 5.25
C ARG A 289 35.33 0.53 6.23
N GLY A 290 34.71 0.38 7.41
CA GLY A 290 34.56 1.46 8.39
C GLY A 290 33.54 2.54 8.02
N GLU A 291 32.71 2.30 6.99
CA GLU A 291 31.64 3.19 6.56
C GLU A 291 30.37 3.03 7.41
N PHE A 292 30.22 1.88 8.07
CA PHE A 292 29.17 1.58 9.01
C PHE A 292 29.75 0.98 10.30
N ARG A 293 29.15 1.31 11.45
CA ARG A 293 29.66 0.81 12.74
C ARG A 293 29.27 -0.64 12.95
N GLU A 294 30.21 -1.46 13.30
CA GLU A 294 30.02 -2.90 13.55
C GLU A 294 29.10 -3.15 14.77
N ASP A 295 29.26 -2.36 15.84
CA ASP A 295 28.41 -2.45 17.04
C ASP A 295 26.94 -2.14 16.75
N LEU A 296 26.67 -1.13 15.93
CA LEU A 296 25.31 -0.81 15.49
C LEU A 296 24.74 -1.93 14.58
N LEU A 297 25.54 -2.47 13.67
CA LEU A 297 25.11 -3.57 12.81
C LEU A 297 24.63 -4.77 13.63
N TYR A 298 25.38 -5.23 14.64
CA TYR A 298 24.96 -6.31 15.52
C TYR A 298 23.66 -6.03 16.27
N ARG A 299 23.39 -4.77 16.62
CA ARG A 299 22.15 -4.37 17.28
C ARG A 299 20.95 -4.30 16.33
N LEU A 300 21.18 -3.99 15.07
CA LEU A 300 20.13 -3.96 14.03
C LEU A 300 19.82 -5.36 13.49
N GLN A 301 20.79 -6.25 13.44
CA GLN A 301 20.74 -7.57 12.78
C GLN A 301 20.29 -8.70 13.72
N VAL A 302 19.39 -8.42 14.68
CA VAL A 302 18.87 -9.46 15.59
C VAL A 302 18.02 -10.48 14.81
N VAL A 303 17.15 -9.99 13.93
CA VAL A 303 16.44 -10.80 12.93
C VAL A 303 16.66 -10.17 11.57
N THR A 304 17.13 -10.94 10.59
CA THR A 304 17.25 -10.45 9.20
C THR A 304 16.09 -10.98 8.36
N LEU A 305 15.40 -10.08 7.69
CA LEU A 305 14.36 -10.38 6.71
C LEU A 305 14.83 -9.98 5.32
N ARG A 306 15.24 -10.97 4.50
CA ARG A 306 15.65 -10.71 3.11
C ARG A 306 14.42 -10.73 2.20
N LEU A 307 14.19 -9.64 1.46
CA LEU A 307 13.21 -9.58 0.40
C LEU A 307 13.84 -9.96 -0.94
N PRO A 308 13.34 -11.01 -1.60
CA PRO A 308 13.87 -11.45 -2.89
C PRO A 308 13.55 -10.42 -3.98
N PRO A 309 14.47 -10.14 -4.90
CA PRO A 309 14.18 -9.34 -6.08
C PRO A 309 13.15 -10.04 -6.97
N LEU A 310 12.45 -9.27 -7.81
CA LEU A 310 11.32 -9.79 -8.58
C LEU A 310 11.72 -10.89 -9.58
N ARG A 311 12.96 -10.85 -10.10
CA ARG A 311 13.54 -11.89 -10.97
C ARG A 311 13.71 -13.25 -10.27
N GLU A 312 13.83 -13.29 -8.95
CA GLU A 312 13.89 -14.55 -8.15
C GLU A 312 12.49 -15.11 -7.83
N ARG A 313 11.43 -14.33 -8.07
CA ARG A 313 10.04 -14.70 -7.84
C ARG A 313 9.14 -14.44 -9.06
N ARG A 314 9.60 -14.78 -10.25
CA ARG A 314 8.90 -14.55 -11.53
C ARG A 314 7.48 -15.14 -11.55
N ALA A 315 7.24 -16.22 -10.79
CA ALA A 315 5.92 -16.84 -10.63
C ALA A 315 4.87 -15.88 -10.03
N ASP A 316 5.30 -14.85 -9.28
CA ASP A 316 4.39 -13.87 -8.68
C ASP A 316 4.02 -12.73 -9.64
N ILE A 317 4.78 -12.55 -10.73
CA ILE A 317 4.57 -11.43 -11.68
C ILE A 317 3.15 -11.40 -12.26
N PRO A 318 2.56 -12.52 -12.71
CA PRO A 318 1.20 -12.50 -13.24
C PRO A 318 0.16 -12.03 -12.21
N ALA A 319 0.27 -12.49 -10.97
CA ALA A 319 -0.64 -12.10 -9.88
C ALA A 319 -0.48 -10.62 -9.50
N LEU A 320 0.77 -10.15 -9.40
CA LEU A 320 1.09 -8.74 -9.19
C LEU A 320 0.55 -7.85 -10.31
N ALA A 321 0.70 -8.29 -11.57
CA ALA A 321 0.23 -7.53 -12.71
C ALA A 321 -1.30 -7.39 -12.73
N VAL A 322 -2.03 -8.47 -12.45
CA VAL A 322 -3.50 -8.43 -12.34
C VAL A 322 -3.93 -7.52 -11.21
N HIS A 323 -3.29 -7.62 -10.04
CA HIS A 323 -3.57 -6.76 -8.89
C HIS A 323 -3.38 -5.27 -9.23
N PHE A 324 -2.23 -4.90 -9.78
CA PHE A 324 -1.95 -3.50 -10.13
C PHE A 324 -2.84 -2.97 -11.24
N VAL A 325 -3.14 -3.76 -12.27
CA VAL A 325 -4.07 -3.34 -13.32
C VAL A 325 -5.45 -3.04 -12.73
N SER A 326 -5.97 -3.90 -11.85
CA SER A 326 -7.27 -3.69 -11.20
C SER A 326 -7.27 -2.45 -10.30
N GLU A 327 -6.22 -2.26 -9.47
CA GLU A 327 -6.08 -1.10 -8.59
C GLU A 327 -5.99 0.21 -9.40
N LEU A 328 -5.12 0.22 -10.43
CA LEU A 328 -4.83 1.41 -11.21
C LEU A 328 -5.99 1.77 -12.14
N ALA A 329 -6.68 0.79 -12.73
CA ALA A 329 -7.88 1.02 -13.52
C ALA A 329 -8.98 1.69 -12.69
N GLY A 330 -9.21 1.23 -11.46
CA GLY A 330 -10.14 1.85 -10.54
C GLY A 330 -9.72 3.27 -10.11
N ARG A 331 -8.41 3.51 -9.89
CA ARG A 331 -7.87 4.81 -9.50
C ARG A 331 -7.98 5.87 -10.60
N HIS A 332 -7.76 5.47 -11.85
CA HIS A 332 -7.74 6.38 -13.01
C HIS A 332 -9.06 6.36 -13.80
N ASP A 333 -10.09 5.67 -13.31
CA ASP A 333 -11.40 5.50 -13.98
C ASP A 333 -11.23 5.04 -15.45
N ARG A 334 -10.43 3.97 -15.63
CA ARG A 334 -10.15 3.41 -16.94
C ARG A 334 -10.87 2.07 -17.14
N PRO A 335 -11.33 1.75 -18.37
CA PRO A 335 -12.07 0.51 -18.63
C PRO A 335 -11.20 -0.76 -18.65
N VAL A 336 -9.90 -0.64 -18.45
CA VAL A 336 -8.94 -1.74 -18.53
C VAL A 336 -9.24 -2.82 -17.50
N ARG A 337 -9.34 -4.08 -17.94
CA ARG A 337 -9.68 -5.24 -17.10
C ARG A 337 -8.71 -6.41 -17.25
N SER A 338 -7.90 -6.43 -18.33
CA SER A 338 -7.07 -7.58 -18.63
C SER A 338 -5.74 -7.20 -19.29
N LEU A 339 -4.87 -8.20 -19.37
CA LEU A 339 -3.59 -8.16 -20.06
C LEU A 339 -3.60 -9.26 -21.13
N SER A 340 -3.20 -8.94 -22.35
CA SER A 340 -3.06 -9.95 -23.42
C SER A 340 -2.02 -11.03 -23.05
N ALA A 341 -2.13 -12.20 -23.68
CA ALA A 341 -1.17 -13.29 -23.44
C ALA A 341 0.27 -12.86 -23.77
N ALA A 342 0.45 -12.07 -24.85
CA ALA A 342 1.74 -11.54 -25.26
C ALA A 342 2.32 -10.55 -24.23
N ALA A 343 1.48 -9.64 -23.71
CA ALA A 343 1.89 -8.72 -22.67
C ALA A 343 2.30 -9.45 -21.38
N ARG A 344 1.51 -10.43 -20.93
CA ARG A 344 1.85 -11.26 -19.75
C ARG A 344 3.19 -11.98 -19.92
N HIS A 345 3.42 -12.57 -21.09
CA HIS A 345 4.68 -13.27 -21.36
C HIS A 345 5.89 -12.30 -21.30
N ALA A 346 5.77 -11.13 -21.89
CA ALA A 346 6.82 -10.10 -21.84
C ALA A 346 7.11 -9.64 -20.41
N LEU A 347 6.07 -9.41 -19.59
CA LEU A 347 6.23 -9.04 -18.18
C LEU A 347 6.99 -10.10 -17.38
N VAL A 348 6.72 -11.41 -17.62
CA VAL A 348 7.40 -12.51 -16.92
C VAL A 348 8.85 -12.66 -17.36
N ALA A 349 9.14 -12.38 -18.63
CA ALA A 349 10.48 -12.54 -19.23
C ALA A 349 11.47 -11.45 -18.78
N TYR A 350 10.99 -10.25 -18.43
CA TYR A 350 11.83 -9.12 -18.08
C TYR A 350 12.41 -9.26 -16.65
N ASP A 351 13.62 -8.74 -16.40
CA ASP A 351 14.36 -8.92 -15.14
C ASP A 351 13.98 -7.95 -14.02
N TRP A 352 13.26 -6.88 -14.35
CA TRP A 352 12.77 -5.89 -13.40
C TRP A 352 13.86 -5.33 -12.47
N PRO A 353 14.87 -4.59 -12.97
CA PRO A 353 15.91 -4.01 -12.11
C PRO A 353 15.35 -3.05 -11.05
N GLY A 354 14.22 -2.39 -11.31
CA GLY A 354 13.48 -1.58 -10.33
C GLY A 354 12.40 -2.36 -9.57
N ASN A 355 12.39 -3.70 -9.68
CA ASN A 355 11.51 -4.62 -8.96
C ASN A 355 10.01 -4.27 -9.09
N VAL A 356 9.25 -4.39 -8.00
CA VAL A 356 7.80 -4.14 -7.97
C VAL A 356 7.47 -2.68 -8.25
N ARG A 357 8.34 -1.74 -7.85
CA ARG A 357 8.14 -0.31 -8.15
C ARG A 357 8.18 -0.04 -9.65
N GLU A 358 9.11 -0.65 -10.36
CA GLU A 358 9.19 -0.52 -11.82
C GLU A 358 8.00 -1.20 -12.51
N LEU A 359 7.64 -2.42 -12.09
CA LEU A 359 6.47 -3.13 -12.62
C LEU A 359 5.20 -2.28 -12.48
N ARG A 360 4.95 -1.71 -11.31
CA ARG A 360 3.80 -0.85 -11.05
C ARG A 360 3.80 0.39 -11.96
N ASN A 361 4.93 1.08 -12.08
CA ASN A 361 5.04 2.26 -12.94
C ASN A 361 4.80 1.95 -14.43
N VAL A 362 5.30 0.79 -14.89
CA VAL A 362 5.07 0.33 -16.29
C VAL A 362 3.58 0.05 -16.52
N LEU A 363 2.93 -0.65 -15.58
CA LEU A 363 1.50 -0.95 -15.68
C LEU A 363 0.64 0.31 -15.52
N GLU A 364 1.01 1.25 -14.64
CA GLU A 364 0.30 2.51 -14.49
C GLU A 364 0.31 3.30 -15.81
N ARG A 365 1.47 3.43 -16.44
CA ARG A 365 1.57 4.03 -17.76
C ARG A 365 0.69 3.32 -18.80
N ALA A 366 0.72 1.99 -18.80
CA ALA A 366 -0.09 1.20 -19.74
C ALA A 366 -1.58 1.39 -19.53
N VAL A 367 -2.05 1.41 -18.27
CA VAL A 367 -3.45 1.67 -17.90
C VAL A 367 -3.89 3.09 -18.31
N VAL A 368 -3.07 4.11 -18.01
CA VAL A 368 -3.41 5.52 -18.31
C VAL A 368 -3.52 5.75 -19.82
N LEU A 369 -2.66 5.11 -20.62
CA LEU A 369 -2.62 5.26 -22.07
C LEU A 369 -3.51 4.26 -22.83
N ALA A 370 -4.15 3.31 -22.13
CA ALA A 370 -5.02 2.32 -22.75
C ALA A 370 -6.27 2.95 -23.34
N GLU A 371 -6.58 2.61 -24.60
CA GLU A 371 -7.80 2.98 -25.31
C GLU A 371 -8.86 1.87 -25.27
N THR A 372 -8.46 0.65 -24.88
CA THR A 372 -9.27 -0.57 -24.83
C THR A 372 -9.34 -1.13 -23.42
N ASP A 373 -10.14 -2.17 -23.21
CA ASP A 373 -10.26 -2.90 -21.95
C ASP A 373 -9.13 -3.93 -21.73
N GLU A 374 -8.24 -4.13 -22.71
CA GLU A 374 -7.10 -5.01 -22.64
C GLU A 374 -5.78 -4.28 -22.91
N ILE A 375 -4.76 -4.51 -22.09
CA ILE A 375 -3.38 -4.02 -22.29
C ILE A 375 -2.65 -4.99 -23.22
N ASP A 376 -2.33 -4.52 -24.41
CA ASP A 376 -1.55 -5.26 -25.38
C ASP A 376 -0.03 -5.06 -25.21
N LEU A 377 0.75 -5.89 -25.90
CA LEU A 377 2.22 -5.80 -25.95
C LEU A 377 2.71 -4.41 -26.39
N ALA A 378 2.00 -3.76 -27.32
CA ALA A 378 2.32 -2.43 -27.83
C ALA A 378 2.19 -1.32 -26.76
N ALA A 379 1.39 -1.51 -25.72
CA ALA A 379 1.24 -0.59 -24.61
C ALA A 379 2.42 -0.63 -23.62
N LEU A 380 3.24 -1.70 -23.67
CA LEU A 380 4.40 -1.86 -22.81
C LEU A 380 5.64 -1.16 -23.40
N PRO A 381 6.55 -0.65 -22.56
CA PRO A 381 7.78 -0.02 -23.02
C PRO A 381 8.67 -1.00 -23.80
N PRO A 382 9.40 -0.54 -24.83
CA PRO A 382 10.28 -1.37 -25.66
C PRO A 382 11.29 -2.22 -24.88
N ARG A 383 11.79 -1.70 -23.75
CA ARG A 383 12.70 -2.46 -22.87
C ARG A 383 12.07 -3.70 -22.25
N VAL A 384 10.74 -3.71 -22.04
CA VAL A 384 10.00 -4.85 -21.47
C VAL A 384 9.63 -5.85 -22.57
N THR A 385 9.33 -5.37 -23.78
CA THR A 385 8.90 -6.22 -24.91
C THR A 385 10.07 -6.92 -25.59
N GLY A 386 11.32 -6.60 -25.23
CA GLY A 386 12.50 -7.10 -25.93
C GLY A 386 12.71 -6.48 -27.32
N ASN A 387 11.78 -5.62 -27.76
CA ASN A 387 11.89 -4.83 -28.97
C ASN A 387 12.81 -3.62 -28.71
N THR A 388 14.04 -3.85 -28.35
CA THR A 388 15.10 -2.83 -28.38
C THR A 388 15.45 -2.56 -29.83
N SER A 389 14.54 -1.88 -30.53
CA SER A 389 14.92 -1.09 -31.69
C SER A 389 15.85 0.00 -31.17
N ALA A 390 17.13 -0.27 -31.24
CA ALA A 390 18.26 0.66 -31.27
C ALA A 390 18.05 2.09 -30.68
N SER A 391 17.83 2.19 -29.38
CA SER A 391 18.15 3.38 -28.58
C SER A 391 18.47 2.93 -27.15
N GLY A 392 19.33 1.92 -27.03
CA GLY A 392 19.98 1.56 -25.77
C GLY A 392 21.11 2.55 -25.46
N PRO A 393 21.52 2.66 -24.20
CA PRO A 393 22.78 3.30 -23.88
C PRO A 393 23.87 2.63 -24.70
N ILE A 394 24.80 3.43 -25.19
CA ILE A 394 26.03 2.98 -25.84
C ILE A 394 26.49 1.70 -25.17
N ASP A 395 26.58 0.62 -25.97
CA ASP A 395 26.98 -0.72 -25.49
C ASP A 395 28.12 -0.57 -24.48
N ALA A 396 27.99 -1.10 -23.27
CA ALA A 396 29.00 -0.96 -22.23
C ALA A 396 30.40 -1.41 -22.75
N ALA A 397 30.40 -2.34 -23.72
CA ALA A 397 31.59 -2.74 -24.46
C ALA A 397 32.25 -1.62 -25.28
N LEU A 398 31.54 -0.52 -25.57
CA LEU A 398 32.10 0.63 -26.28
C LEU A 398 32.72 1.65 -25.30
N ALA A 399 32.33 1.64 -24.01
CA ALA A 399 32.82 2.60 -23.01
C ALA A 399 34.30 2.39 -22.67
N ASP A 400 34.81 1.16 -22.83
CA ASP A 400 36.20 0.79 -22.55
C ASP A 400 37.13 0.98 -23.77
N LEU A 401 36.61 1.43 -24.93
CA LEU A 401 37.39 1.63 -26.15
C LEU A 401 37.85 3.08 -26.30
N PRO A 402 38.98 3.33 -27.00
CA PRO A 402 39.35 4.66 -27.42
C PRO A 402 38.25 5.31 -28.26
N TYR A 403 38.02 6.61 -28.09
CA TYR A 403 36.91 7.35 -28.70
C TYR A 403 36.72 7.10 -30.20
N THR A 404 37.82 7.04 -30.96
CA THR A 404 37.79 6.80 -32.42
C THR A 404 37.25 5.40 -32.74
N GLU A 405 37.69 4.37 -32.02
CA GLU A 405 37.25 3.00 -32.21
C GLU A 405 35.81 2.80 -31.73
N ALA A 406 35.43 3.38 -30.58
CA ALA A 406 34.06 3.36 -30.08
C ALA A 406 33.10 4.04 -31.07
N ARG A 407 33.46 5.21 -31.62
CA ARG A 407 32.67 5.92 -32.62
C ARG A 407 32.48 5.09 -33.90
N ASP A 408 33.56 4.49 -34.42
CA ASP A 408 33.52 3.75 -35.68
C ASP A 408 32.67 2.48 -35.51
N ARG A 409 32.78 1.75 -34.39
CA ARG A 409 31.90 0.58 -34.09
C ARG A 409 30.45 0.99 -33.90
N ALA A 410 30.18 2.10 -33.20
CA ALA A 410 28.82 2.62 -33.05
C ALA A 410 28.19 3.00 -34.40
N MET A 411 28.98 3.64 -35.26
CA MET A 411 28.54 4.03 -36.63
C MET A 411 28.26 2.80 -37.47
N ASP A 412 29.12 1.78 -37.46
CA ASP A 412 28.92 0.54 -38.19
C ASP A 412 27.67 -0.25 -37.71
N ALA A 413 27.40 -0.25 -36.38
CA ALA A 413 26.21 -0.86 -35.82
C ALA A 413 24.94 -0.11 -36.25
N PHE A 414 24.96 1.23 -36.20
CA PHE A 414 23.88 2.07 -36.69
C PHE A 414 23.61 1.86 -38.20
N GLU A 415 24.65 1.92 -39.04
CA GLU A 415 24.50 1.74 -40.50
C GLU A 415 23.93 0.35 -40.83
N ARG A 416 24.38 -0.72 -40.13
CA ARG A 416 23.82 -2.06 -40.35
C ARG A 416 22.33 -2.12 -40.04
N SER A 417 21.91 -1.66 -38.85
CA SER A 417 20.50 -1.73 -38.43
C SER A 417 19.61 -0.83 -39.32
N PHE A 418 20.07 0.36 -39.61
CA PHE A 418 19.33 1.34 -40.43
C PHE A 418 19.15 0.88 -41.86
N LEU A 419 20.24 0.37 -42.49
CA LEU A 419 20.18 -0.08 -43.86
C LEU A 419 19.42 -1.42 -44.02
N ALA A 420 19.52 -2.32 -43.02
CA ALA A 420 18.72 -3.55 -43.01
C ALA A 420 17.22 -3.24 -42.98
N ALA A 421 16.78 -2.36 -42.05
CA ALA A 421 15.39 -1.93 -41.98
C ALA A 421 14.91 -1.18 -43.21
N ALA A 422 15.78 -0.38 -43.87
CA ALA A 422 15.45 0.32 -45.08
C ALA A 422 15.32 -0.64 -46.28
N LEU A 423 16.19 -1.63 -46.41
CA LEU A 423 16.12 -2.66 -47.44
C LEU A 423 14.86 -3.51 -47.27
N GLU A 424 14.52 -3.93 -46.06
CA GLU A 424 13.31 -4.70 -45.79
C GLU A 424 12.03 -3.96 -46.21
N ARG A 425 11.91 -2.65 -45.90
CA ARG A 425 10.78 -1.80 -46.32
C ARG A 425 10.62 -1.72 -47.82
N HIS A 426 11.71 -1.88 -48.59
CA HIS A 426 11.71 -1.82 -50.06
C HIS A 426 11.93 -3.19 -50.71
N GLY A 427 11.62 -4.30 -50.01
CA GLY A 427 11.67 -5.67 -50.53
C GLY A 427 13.05 -6.10 -51.06
N GLY A 428 14.14 -5.60 -50.44
CA GLY A 428 15.51 -5.89 -50.84
C GLY A 428 16.00 -5.12 -52.08
N ASN A 429 15.21 -4.19 -52.65
CA ASN A 429 15.56 -3.46 -53.85
C ASN A 429 16.52 -2.29 -53.56
N VAL A 430 17.81 -2.52 -53.76
CA VAL A 430 18.89 -1.53 -53.48
C VAL A 430 18.67 -0.19 -54.20
N SER A 431 18.14 -0.20 -55.45
CA SER A 431 17.92 1.04 -56.20
C SER A 431 16.74 1.87 -55.66
N ALA A 432 15.67 1.19 -55.19
CA ALA A 432 14.54 1.84 -54.56
C ALA A 432 14.94 2.39 -53.19
N THR A 433 15.68 1.61 -52.40
CA THR A 433 16.20 2.02 -51.07
C THR A 433 17.14 3.21 -51.17
N ALA A 434 18.08 3.20 -52.15
CA ALA A 434 19.00 4.33 -52.36
C ALA A 434 18.25 5.63 -52.64
N ARG A 435 17.23 5.59 -53.51
CA ARG A 435 16.39 6.77 -53.82
C ARG A 435 15.62 7.25 -52.61
N ALA A 436 15.06 6.36 -51.83
CA ALA A 436 14.30 6.70 -50.61
C ALA A 436 15.20 7.33 -49.54
N LEU A 437 16.47 6.93 -49.45
CA LEU A 437 17.45 7.45 -48.51
C LEU A 437 18.21 8.69 -49.04
N GLY A 438 17.92 9.18 -50.25
CA GLY A 438 18.63 10.30 -50.84
C GLY A 438 20.10 9.98 -51.20
N LEU A 439 20.43 8.69 -51.41
CA LEU A 439 21.77 8.22 -51.70
C LEU A 439 21.92 7.81 -53.17
N HIS A 440 23.13 7.92 -53.70
CA HIS A 440 23.44 7.30 -54.98
C HIS A 440 23.54 5.78 -54.80
N ARG A 441 23.01 4.98 -55.77
CA ARG A 441 23.03 3.52 -55.71
C ARG A 441 24.44 2.97 -55.44
N GLN A 442 25.47 3.52 -56.08
CA GLN A 442 26.87 3.10 -55.92
C GLN A 442 27.37 3.37 -54.49
N SER A 443 26.94 4.48 -53.85
CA SER A 443 27.31 4.79 -52.48
C SER A 443 26.68 3.81 -51.50
N LEU A 444 25.39 3.46 -51.65
CA LEU A 444 24.73 2.46 -50.83
C LEU A 444 25.37 1.08 -51.01
N GLN A 445 25.69 0.66 -52.24
CA GLN A 445 26.40 -0.60 -52.49
C GLN A 445 27.77 -0.64 -51.83
N LYS A 446 28.52 0.48 -51.83
CA LYS A 446 29.84 0.54 -51.20
C LYS A 446 29.72 0.42 -49.66
N ILE A 447 28.71 1.01 -49.05
CA ILE A 447 28.46 0.89 -47.61
C ILE A 447 28.07 -0.55 -47.24
N LEU A 448 27.14 -1.16 -47.98
CA LEU A 448 26.74 -2.56 -47.78
C LEU A 448 27.89 -3.53 -47.86
N ARG A 449 28.78 -3.41 -48.86
CA ARG A 449 29.96 -4.26 -48.99
C ARG A 449 31.00 -4.05 -47.88
N ARG A 450 31.05 -2.84 -47.27
CA ARG A 450 31.92 -2.57 -46.12
C ARG A 450 31.39 -3.28 -44.87
N LEU A 451 30.08 -3.28 -44.68
CA LEU A 451 29.41 -3.84 -43.50
C LEU A 451 29.24 -5.36 -43.53
N ASP A 452 29.06 -5.93 -44.73
CA ASP A 452 28.98 -7.36 -44.97
C ASP A 452 29.66 -7.73 -46.32
N PRO A 453 30.88 -8.30 -46.25
CA PRO A 453 31.64 -8.68 -47.45
C PRO A 453 31.00 -9.81 -48.26
N THR A 454 29.96 -10.48 -47.75
CA THR A 454 29.27 -11.61 -48.40
C THR A 454 28.09 -11.20 -49.27
N ILE A 455 27.72 -9.90 -49.29
CA ILE A 455 26.73 -9.26 -50.16
C ILE A 455 27.47 -8.45 -51.24
#